data_c1b7b993379e734750f537ab9136dfb8
#
_entry.id   c1b7b993379e734750f537ab9136dfb8
#
_cell.length_a   1.000
_cell.length_b   1.000
_cell.length_c   1.000
_cell.angle_alpha   90.00
_cell.angle_beta   90.00
_cell.angle_gamma   90.00
#
_symmetry.space_group_name_H-M   'P 1'
#
loop_
_entity.id
_entity.type
_entity.pdbx_description
1 polymer ?
#
loop_
_entity_poly.entity_id
_entity_poly.type
_entity_poly.pdbx_seq_one_letter_code
_entity_poly.pdbx_strand_id
1 'polypeptide(L)'
;MVRVARIALVGLALLAASAFSRAQDKRPVVYVAPIEGIIDLGLAPFVQRVLDEATQAGAVAVVLDINTFGGRVDAAVQIRDALLNSKVRTIAFINKRAISAGALIALACEKIVMAEGGTIGAATPVQIGQPGEKAEPVGEKTVSYVRKEFRATAESRKRPPLIAEAMVDADVEIPGLIEKGKLLTLTTEEALQHKFVDLRANTLESALEQLGIVSPEIRKASPNWAENVVRFLTHPVISGLLMTIAMVGIIVELRTPGFGVPGGLGITSLALFFWGHWLVQLAGWEEVLIGVAGIALLLLEVLVIPGFGVAGLLGIAAIVAALVLSLVGPGFTTTFMLAAAGRVVLSMLAALVISLILLRYLPRLPFGRRLILHRGLDAVEGWASAPESDAKWLGKTGLASSPLRPAGIADIDGTRVDVVSDGEHIDAGEMIRVTRVDGNRVVVRHISDTHNQE
;
A
#
# COMPACT_ATOMS: atom_id res chain seq x y z
N MET A 1 -4.39 -7.04 84.07
CA MET A 1 -4.49 -5.95 83.03
C MET A 1 -3.16 -5.64 82.34
N VAL A 2 -2.03 -5.53 83.05
CA VAL A 2 -0.72 -5.15 82.49
C VAL A 2 -0.16 -6.15 81.43
N ARG A 3 -0.41 -7.47 81.55
CA ARG A 3 0.05 -8.49 80.60
C ARG A 3 -0.70 -8.46 79.24
N VAL A 4 -2.00 -8.16 79.23
CA VAL A 4 -2.82 -8.09 78.04
C VAL A 4 -2.45 -6.83 77.18
N ALA A 5 -2.19 -5.70 77.87
CA ALA A 5 -1.74 -4.47 77.20
C ALA A 5 -0.37 -4.61 76.52
N ARG A 6 0.57 -5.39 77.15
CA ARG A 6 1.88 -5.67 76.52
C ARG A 6 1.80 -6.57 75.31
N ILE A 7 0.92 -7.56 75.27
CA ILE A 7 0.69 -8.44 74.11
C ILE A 7 0.05 -7.67 72.94
N ALA A 8 -0.93 -6.78 73.26
CA ALA A 8 -1.54 -5.92 72.29
C ALA A 8 -0.54 -4.93 71.64
N LEU A 9 0.37 -4.36 72.45
CA LEU A 9 1.40 -3.44 71.98
C LEU A 9 2.44 -4.15 71.10
N VAL A 10 2.85 -5.37 71.40
CA VAL A 10 3.76 -6.19 70.57
C VAL A 10 3.08 -6.63 69.29
N GLY A 11 1.78 -6.99 69.35
CA GLY A 11 0.99 -7.32 68.13
C GLY A 11 0.84 -6.12 67.17
N LEU A 12 0.61 -4.91 67.69
CA LEU A 12 0.51 -3.68 66.98
C LEU A 12 1.87 -3.29 66.36
N ALA A 13 2.97 -3.47 67.12
CA ALA A 13 4.32 -3.22 66.60
C ALA A 13 4.72 -4.21 65.47
N LEU A 14 4.34 -5.49 65.52
CA LEU A 14 4.56 -6.50 64.55
C LEU A 14 3.71 -6.25 63.26
N LEU A 15 2.46 -5.80 63.46
CA LEU A 15 1.60 -5.37 62.35
C LEU A 15 2.12 -4.10 61.64
N ALA A 16 2.61 -3.12 62.43
CA ALA A 16 3.25 -1.92 61.89
C ALA A 16 4.57 -2.25 61.17
N ALA A 17 5.40 -3.14 61.72
CA ALA A 17 6.63 -3.61 61.07
C ALA A 17 6.36 -4.39 59.78
N SER A 18 5.31 -5.22 59.72
CA SER A 18 4.91 -5.93 58.50
C SER A 18 4.30 -5.02 57.44
N ALA A 19 3.59 -3.95 57.86
CA ALA A 19 3.10 -2.92 56.95
C ALA A 19 4.25 -2.04 56.38
N PHE A 20 5.23 -1.73 57.21
CA PHE A 20 6.45 -1.00 56.79
C PHE A 20 7.34 -1.83 55.84
N SER A 21 7.47 -3.14 56.11
CA SER A 21 8.23 -4.06 55.22
C SER A 21 7.56 -4.26 53.87
N ARG A 22 6.23 -4.11 53.76
CA ARG A 22 5.50 -4.23 52.50
C ARG A 22 5.56 -2.98 51.61
N ALA A 23 5.93 -1.83 52.18
CA ALA A 23 6.07 -0.55 51.49
C ALA A 23 7.45 -0.37 50.85
N GLN A 24 8.42 -1.28 51.06
CA GLN A 24 9.82 -0.99 50.83
C GLN A 24 10.48 -1.74 49.65
N ASP A 25 9.73 -2.40 48.78
CA ASP A 25 10.41 -3.16 47.69
C ASP A 25 9.72 -3.15 46.32
N LYS A 26 9.07 -2.05 45.97
CA LYS A 26 8.73 -1.88 44.54
C LYS A 26 9.87 -1.17 43.83
N ARG A 27 10.72 -1.95 43.17
CA ARG A 27 11.72 -1.38 42.25
C ARG A 27 11.06 -0.42 41.26
N PRO A 28 11.66 0.74 40.99
CA PRO A 28 11.11 1.66 40.00
C PRO A 28 11.03 0.98 38.65
N VAL A 29 9.87 0.97 38.03
CA VAL A 29 9.68 0.36 36.67
C VAL A 29 10.07 1.36 35.62
N VAL A 30 10.89 0.91 34.66
CA VAL A 30 11.30 1.68 33.47
C VAL A 30 10.97 0.89 32.21
N TYR A 31 10.22 1.49 31.32
CA TYR A 31 10.00 0.93 29.99
C TYR A 31 11.09 1.38 29.02
N VAL A 32 11.56 0.46 28.18
CA VAL A 32 12.58 0.75 27.16
C VAL A 32 12.02 0.42 25.80
N ALA A 33 11.87 1.42 24.93
CA ALA A 33 11.38 1.30 23.58
C ALA A 33 12.52 1.52 22.56
N PRO A 34 12.85 0.54 21.71
CA PRO A 34 13.85 0.69 20.68
C PRO A 34 13.31 1.59 19.54
N ILE A 35 14.11 2.58 19.16
CA ILE A 35 13.90 3.47 18.02
C ILE A 35 15.04 3.22 17.02
N GLU A 36 14.91 2.14 16.27
CA GLU A 36 15.95 1.65 15.37
C GLU A 36 15.46 1.59 13.92
N GLY A 37 16.42 1.68 12.98
CA GLY A 37 16.13 1.62 11.54
C GLY A 37 15.44 2.87 11.02
N ILE A 38 14.50 2.71 10.10
CA ILE A 38 13.76 3.81 9.47
C ILE A 38 12.56 4.21 10.35
N ILE A 39 12.42 5.50 10.62
CA ILE A 39 11.23 6.06 11.28
C ILE A 39 10.06 6.02 10.28
N ASP A 40 9.12 5.12 10.52
CA ASP A 40 7.92 4.93 9.72
C ASP A 40 6.64 5.20 10.53
N LEU A 41 5.51 5.21 9.84
CA LEU A 41 4.22 5.51 10.47
C LEU A 41 3.75 4.45 11.48
N GLY A 42 4.21 3.22 11.36
CA GLY A 42 3.89 2.17 12.33
C GLY A 42 4.64 2.32 13.66
N LEU A 43 5.72 3.12 13.66
CA LEU A 43 6.47 3.42 14.90
C LEU A 43 5.70 4.36 15.85
N ALA A 44 4.88 5.27 15.31
CA ALA A 44 4.12 6.21 16.14
C ALA A 44 3.08 5.51 17.06
N PRO A 45 2.21 4.60 16.58
CA PRO A 45 1.33 3.80 17.44
C PRO A 45 2.09 2.96 18.49
N PHE A 46 3.24 2.39 18.12
CA PHE A 46 4.09 1.65 19.04
C PHE A 46 4.56 2.52 20.21
N VAL A 47 5.11 3.71 19.94
CA VAL A 47 5.57 4.65 20.96
C VAL A 47 4.39 5.09 21.83
N GLN A 48 3.25 5.45 21.23
CA GLN A 48 2.05 5.83 21.97
C GLN A 48 1.60 4.72 22.94
N ARG A 49 1.52 3.47 22.47
CA ARG A 49 1.18 2.31 23.31
C ARG A 49 2.16 2.15 24.47
N VAL A 50 3.46 2.27 24.23
CA VAL A 50 4.47 2.15 25.29
C VAL A 50 4.29 3.24 26.36
N LEU A 51 3.99 4.48 25.97
CA LEU A 51 3.72 5.58 26.87
C LEU A 51 2.45 5.32 27.71
N ASP A 52 1.40 4.78 27.08
CA ASP A 52 0.14 4.45 27.75
C ASP A 52 0.31 3.28 28.74
N GLU A 53 1.00 2.20 28.33
CA GLU A 53 1.32 1.06 29.19
C GLU A 53 2.19 1.49 30.39
N ALA A 54 3.19 2.33 30.14
CA ALA A 54 4.05 2.87 31.20
C ALA A 54 3.25 3.74 32.18
N THR A 55 2.32 4.56 31.69
CA THR A 55 1.42 5.37 32.52
C THR A 55 0.53 4.49 33.38
N GLN A 56 -0.10 3.47 32.80
CA GLN A 56 -0.98 2.54 33.53
C GLN A 56 -0.22 1.70 34.59
N ALA A 57 1.04 1.33 34.26
CA ALA A 57 1.90 0.59 35.17
C ALA A 57 2.51 1.47 36.30
N GLY A 58 2.31 2.80 36.27
CA GLY A 58 2.96 3.74 37.19
C GLY A 58 4.48 3.73 37.05
N ALA A 59 4.99 3.57 35.84
CA ALA A 59 6.42 3.59 35.57
C ALA A 59 7.02 4.97 35.86
N VAL A 60 8.29 4.97 36.33
CA VAL A 60 9.00 6.21 36.66
C VAL A 60 9.59 6.90 35.43
N ALA A 61 9.84 6.13 34.37
CA ALA A 61 10.32 6.68 33.08
C ALA A 61 10.04 5.72 31.91
N VAL A 62 9.98 6.31 30.72
CA VAL A 62 10.11 5.62 29.42
C VAL A 62 11.41 6.06 28.79
N VAL A 63 12.26 5.12 28.41
CA VAL A 63 13.50 5.35 27.67
C VAL A 63 13.29 4.98 26.23
N LEU A 64 13.60 5.91 25.32
CA LEU A 64 13.73 5.65 23.89
C LEU A 64 15.19 5.35 23.60
N ASP A 65 15.52 4.08 23.28
CA ASP A 65 16.88 3.68 22.85
C ASP A 65 17.03 3.96 21.36
N ILE A 66 17.74 5.06 21.06
CA ILE A 66 17.75 5.66 19.71
C ILE A 66 19.02 5.33 18.97
N ASN A 67 18.86 4.66 17.79
CA ASN A 67 19.90 4.44 16.81
C ASN A 67 19.31 4.46 15.40
N THR A 68 19.17 5.64 14.81
CA THR A 68 18.49 5.81 13.52
C THR A 68 19.15 6.86 12.65
N PHE A 69 19.06 6.67 11.33
CA PHE A 69 19.38 7.69 10.33
C PHE A 69 18.19 8.59 9.98
N GLY A 70 17.03 8.38 10.59
CA GLY A 70 15.82 9.15 10.37
C GLY A 70 14.75 8.39 9.60
N GLY A 71 13.85 9.13 8.97
CA GLY A 71 12.73 8.58 8.21
C GLY A 71 11.67 9.62 7.89
N ARG A 72 10.40 9.26 7.99
CA ARG A 72 9.27 10.13 7.63
C ARG A 72 9.08 11.26 8.64
N VAL A 73 8.90 12.46 8.11
CA VAL A 73 8.66 13.68 8.94
C VAL A 73 7.33 13.57 9.69
N ASP A 74 6.27 13.10 9.02
CA ASP A 74 4.94 12.96 9.61
C ASP A 74 4.92 11.95 10.78
N ALA A 75 5.62 10.83 10.65
CA ALA A 75 5.80 9.87 11.74
C ALA A 75 6.57 10.49 12.93
N ALA A 76 7.63 11.24 12.63
CA ALA A 76 8.42 11.93 13.65
C ALA A 76 7.60 12.98 14.41
N VAL A 77 6.75 13.74 13.71
CA VAL A 77 5.86 14.74 14.33
C VAL A 77 4.82 14.06 15.22
N GLN A 78 4.19 12.95 14.78
CA GLN A 78 3.26 12.19 15.64
C GLN A 78 3.95 11.67 16.91
N ILE A 79 5.17 11.12 16.80
CA ILE A 79 5.94 10.64 17.95
C ILE A 79 6.32 11.81 18.87
N ARG A 80 6.77 12.94 18.30
CA ARG A 80 7.09 14.17 19.03
C ARG A 80 5.87 14.64 19.85
N ASP A 81 4.70 14.70 19.24
CA ASP A 81 3.47 15.13 19.92
C ASP A 81 3.08 14.19 21.06
N ALA A 82 3.20 12.87 20.84
CA ALA A 82 2.98 11.88 21.89
C ALA A 82 3.95 12.08 23.08
N LEU A 83 5.23 12.33 22.80
CA LEU A 83 6.26 12.57 23.85
C LEU A 83 6.05 13.88 24.59
N LEU A 84 5.66 14.96 23.91
CA LEU A 84 5.35 16.24 24.55
C LEU A 84 4.14 16.16 25.46
N ASN A 85 3.15 15.33 25.12
CA ASN A 85 1.93 15.11 25.91
C ASN A 85 2.05 13.97 26.93
N SER A 86 3.21 13.31 27.03
CA SER A 86 3.43 12.19 27.93
C SER A 86 3.26 12.59 29.40
N LYS A 87 2.56 11.75 30.16
CA LYS A 87 2.43 11.89 31.63
C LYS A 87 3.57 11.21 32.38
N VAL A 88 4.36 10.39 31.71
CA VAL A 88 5.52 9.70 32.26
C VAL A 88 6.78 10.41 31.75
N ARG A 89 7.78 10.52 32.61
CA ARG A 89 9.07 11.08 32.27
C ARG A 89 9.68 10.35 31.07
N THR A 90 10.09 11.09 30.03
CA THR A 90 10.67 10.54 28.81
C THR A 90 12.16 10.82 28.74
N ILE A 91 12.94 9.81 28.38
CA ILE A 91 14.40 9.86 28.31
C ILE A 91 14.81 9.36 26.90
N ALA A 92 15.50 10.16 26.13
CA ALA A 92 16.19 9.71 24.93
C ALA A 92 17.59 9.21 25.32
N PHE A 93 17.88 7.94 25.06
CA PHE A 93 19.21 7.37 25.16
C PHE A 93 19.76 7.18 23.73
N ILE A 94 20.68 8.06 23.31
CA ILE A 94 21.28 8.00 21.98
C ILE A 94 22.53 7.12 22.05
N ASN A 95 22.33 5.87 21.70
CA ASN A 95 23.38 4.84 21.75
C ASN A 95 24.47 5.10 20.70
N LYS A 96 24.08 5.44 19.46
CA LYS A 96 25.01 5.74 18.35
C LYS A 96 24.62 7.03 17.65
N ARG A 97 23.40 7.14 17.16
CA ARG A 97 22.97 8.29 16.36
C ARG A 97 21.50 8.57 16.46
N ALA A 98 21.18 9.85 16.43
CA ALA A 98 19.83 10.38 16.30
C ALA A 98 19.83 11.39 15.14
N ILE A 99 19.78 10.90 13.89
CA ILE A 99 19.85 11.74 12.70
C ILE A 99 18.45 12.03 12.17
N SER A 100 18.24 13.23 11.62
CA SER A 100 17.00 13.65 10.95
C SER A 100 15.77 13.49 11.89
N ALA A 101 14.75 12.71 11.51
CA ALA A 101 13.59 12.42 12.35
C ALA A 101 13.97 11.94 13.76
N GLY A 102 15.08 11.20 13.90
CA GLY A 102 15.60 10.77 15.21
C GLY A 102 16.00 11.92 16.12
N ALA A 103 16.54 13.01 15.55
CA ALA A 103 16.89 14.21 16.32
C ALA A 103 15.65 14.92 16.87
N LEU A 104 14.55 15.01 16.10
CA LEU A 104 13.28 15.58 16.55
C LEU A 104 12.67 14.75 17.70
N ILE A 105 12.68 13.42 17.54
CA ILE A 105 12.19 12.49 18.57
C ILE A 105 13.01 12.63 19.87
N ALA A 106 14.34 12.64 19.76
CA ALA A 106 15.21 12.85 20.91
C ALA A 106 14.96 14.20 21.59
N LEU A 107 14.83 15.27 20.79
CA LEU A 107 14.56 16.62 21.28
C LEU A 107 13.22 16.74 22.01
N ALA A 108 12.23 15.95 21.63
CA ALA A 108 10.92 15.91 22.28
C ALA A 108 10.93 15.24 23.66
N CYS A 109 11.97 14.47 23.99
CA CYS A 109 12.11 13.85 25.31
C CYS A 109 12.48 14.87 26.40
N GLU A 110 12.07 14.59 27.63
CA GLU A 110 12.38 15.45 28.78
C GLU A 110 13.89 15.48 29.08
N LYS A 111 14.54 14.32 28.96
CA LYS A 111 15.99 14.16 29.11
C LYS A 111 16.61 13.52 27.89
N ILE A 112 17.82 13.98 27.54
CA ILE A 112 18.63 13.39 26.48
C ILE A 112 19.97 12.97 27.07
N VAL A 113 20.29 11.68 26.91
CA VAL A 113 21.57 11.09 27.29
C VAL A 113 22.23 10.56 26.02
N MET A 114 23.51 10.85 25.81
CA MET A 114 24.27 10.35 24.67
C MET A 114 25.41 9.45 25.11
N ALA A 115 25.63 8.38 24.39
CA ALA A 115 26.84 7.57 24.52
C ALA A 115 28.03 8.28 23.88
N GLU A 116 29.24 7.91 24.29
CA GLU A 116 30.48 8.37 23.67
C GLU A 116 30.51 8.00 22.18
N GLY A 117 30.94 8.95 21.34
CA GLY A 117 30.89 8.79 19.88
C GLY A 117 29.49 8.89 19.26
N GLY A 118 28.49 9.26 20.06
CA GLY A 118 27.13 9.54 19.54
C GLY A 118 27.06 10.81 18.70
N THR A 119 26.06 10.88 17.83
CA THR A 119 25.77 12.06 16.98
C THR A 119 24.29 12.38 16.96
N ILE A 120 23.96 13.70 16.91
CA ILE A 120 22.59 14.18 16.81
C ILE A 120 22.51 15.38 15.85
N GLY A 121 21.54 15.43 14.96
CA GLY A 121 21.32 16.54 14.02
C GLY A 121 21.00 16.11 12.59
N ALA A 122 21.51 16.89 11.62
CA ALA A 122 21.33 16.69 10.17
C ALA A 122 19.89 16.37 9.79
N ALA A 123 18.97 17.33 9.97
CA ALA A 123 17.54 17.09 9.88
C ALA A 123 16.83 17.84 8.74
N THR A 124 17.57 18.34 7.73
CA THR A 124 16.95 18.92 6.55
C THR A 124 16.04 17.88 5.89
N PRO A 125 14.76 18.18 5.68
CA PRO A 125 13.88 17.27 4.96
C PRO A 125 14.35 17.16 3.51
N VAL A 126 14.49 15.91 3.05
CA VAL A 126 14.90 15.58 1.69
C VAL A 126 13.83 14.74 0.99
N GLN A 127 13.70 14.94 -0.30
CA GLN A 127 12.90 14.05 -1.13
C GLN A 127 13.80 12.90 -1.58
N ILE A 128 13.39 11.69 -1.26
CA ILE A 128 14.06 10.49 -1.79
C ILE A 128 13.54 10.31 -3.22
N GLY A 129 14.38 10.59 -4.21
CA GLY A 129 14.16 10.33 -5.62
C GLY A 129 14.05 8.83 -5.94
N GLN A 130 14.03 8.51 -7.24
CA GLN A 130 14.09 7.12 -7.70
C GLN A 130 15.45 6.47 -7.34
N PRO A 131 15.54 5.13 -7.28
CA PRO A 131 16.81 4.45 -7.04
C PRO A 131 17.90 4.91 -8.00
N GLY A 132 18.95 5.58 -7.48
CA GLY A 132 20.06 6.15 -8.25
C GLY A 132 20.04 7.67 -8.39
N GLU A 133 18.98 8.36 -8.01
CA GLU A 133 18.92 9.83 -7.93
C GLU A 133 19.47 10.33 -6.58
N LYS A 134 20.11 11.50 -6.62
CA LYS A 134 20.55 12.18 -5.38
C LYS A 134 19.33 12.68 -4.64
N ALA A 135 19.33 12.50 -3.31
CA ALA A 135 18.32 13.12 -2.46
C ALA A 135 18.41 14.66 -2.59
N GLU A 136 17.32 15.29 -3.00
CA GLU A 136 17.25 16.76 -3.13
C GLU A 136 16.51 17.36 -1.93
N PRO A 137 16.93 18.55 -1.45
CA PRO A 137 16.16 19.27 -0.44
C PRO A 137 14.75 19.55 -0.96
N VAL A 138 13.75 19.39 -0.09
CA VAL A 138 12.38 19.79 -0.41
C VAL A 138 12.27 21.31 -0.46
N GLY A 139 11.20 21.82 -1.10
CA GLY A 139 10.99 23.27 -1.22
C GLY A 139 10.96 24.00 0.15
N GLU A 140 11.33 25.28 0.16
CA GLU A 140 11.47 26.14 1.35
C GLU A 140 10.27 26.07 2.31
N LYS A 141 9.05 25.93 1.81
CA LYS A 141 7.85 25.80 2.65
C LYS A 141 7.95 24.62 3.62
N THR A 142 8.48 23.47 3.16
CA THR A 142 8.66 22.27 4.00
C THR A 142 9.84 22.43 4.96
N VAL A 143 10.95 22.99 4.48
CA VAL A 143 12.11 23.28 5.33
C VAL A 143 11.70 24.23 6.46
N SER A 144 10.99 25.31 6.12
CA SER A 144 10.49 26.29 7.11
C SER A 144 9.56 25.65 8.14
N TYR A 145 8.65 24.77 7.71
CA TYR A 145 7.78 24.02 8.62
C TYR A 145 8.58 23.16 9.59
N VAL A 146 9.47 22.30 9.08
CA VAL A 146 10.27 21.38 9.93
C VAL A 146 11.21 22.18 10.85
N ARG A 147 11.80 23.26 10.36
CA ARG A 147 12.62 24.18 11.19
C ARG A 147 11.82 24.71 12.39
N LYS A 148 10.56 25.10 12.17
CA LYS A 148 9.71 25.59 13.27
C LYS A 148 9.25 24.49 14.21
N GLU A 149 9.06 23.26 13.72
CA GLU A 149 8.82 22.10 14.60
C GLU A 149 9.99 21.83 15.53
N PHE A 150 11.23 21.87 15.01
CA PHE A 150 12.45 21.74 15.83
C PHE A 150 12.58 22.88 16.84
N ARG A 151 12.38 24.11 16.41
CA ARG A 151 12.43 25.29 17.28
C ARG A 151 11.41 25.17 18.42
N ALA A 152 10.14 24.98 18.10
CA ALA A 152 9.06 24.91 19.08
C ALA A 152 9.27 23.76 20.09
N THR A 153 9.79 22.60 19.61
CA THR A 153 10.14 21.48 20.46
C THR A 153 11.28 21.81 21.42
N ALA A 154 12.33 22.49 20.91
CA ALA A 154 13.45 22.94 21.76
C ALA A 154 12.98 23.93 22.82
N GLU A 155 12.17 24.92 22.44
CA GLU A 155 11.59 25.91 23.37
C GLU A 155 10.74 25.22 24.46
N SER A 156 9.87 24.25 24.08
CA SER A 156 9.06 23.47 25.02
C SER A 156 9.91 22.69 26.03
N ARG A 157 11.06 22.19 25.60
CA ARG A 157 12.01 21.43 26.46
C ARG A 157 13.14 22.28 27.05
N LYS A 158 13.05 23.61 26.93
CA LYS A 158 14.02 24.59 27.45
C LYS A 158 15.45 24.34 26.97
N ARG A 159 15.60 23.92 25.69
CA ARG A 159 16.86 23.69 24.99
C ARG A 159 17.16 24.87 24.05
N PRO A 160 18.42 25.08 23.62
CA PRO A 160 18.77 26.16 22.71
C PRO A 160 18.03 26.07 21.38
N PRO A 161 17.07 26.98 21.06
CA PRO A 161 16.24 26.85 19.85
C PRO A 161 17.02 27.05 18.56
N LEU A 162 18.04 27.91 18.59
CA LEU A 162 18.86 28.22 17.41
C LEU A 162 19.68 27.01 16.97
N ILE A 163 20.15 26.19 17.90
CA ILE A 163 20.85 24.92 17.62
C ILE A 163 19.91 23.95 16.92
N ALA A 164 18.67 23.84 17.40
CA ALA A 164 17.66 22.99 16.79
C ALA A 164 17.31 23.47 15.35
N GLU A 165 17.19 24.77 15.11
CA GLU A 165 17.00 25.34 13.77
C GLU A 165 18.18 25.05 12.83
N ALA A 166 19.42 25.18 13.30
CA ALA A 166 20.63 24.92 12.52
C ALA A 166 20.80 23.43 12.12
N MET A 167 20.14 22.50 12.81
CA MET A 167 20.08 21.09 12.42
C MET A 167 19.20 20.86 11.18
N VAL A 168 18.26 21.78 10.90
CA VAL A 168 17.30 21.67 9.79
C VAL A 168 17.67 22.56 8.61
N ASP A 169 18.14 23.77 8.89
CA ASP A 169 18.35 24.83 7.91
C ASP A 169 19.82 25.26 7.88
N ALA A 170 20.47 25.01 6.75
CA ALA A 170 21.87 25.36 6.52
C ALA A 170 22.11 26.87 6.44
N ASP A 171 21.06 27.71 6.27
CA ASP A 171 21.22 29.17 6.29
C ASP A 171 21.35 29.74 7.71
N VAL A 172 21.10 28.95 8.75
CA VAL A 172 21.26 29.32 10.14
C VAL A 172 22.72 29.24 10.54
N GLU A 173 23.34 30.40 10.82
CA GLU A 173 24.71 30.54 11.29
C GLU A 173 24.74 30.65 12.82
N ILE A 174 25.68 29.96 13.46
CA ILE A 174 25.98 30.10 14.90
C ILE A 174 27.47 30.32 15.04
N PRO A 175 27.92 31.55 15.42
CA PRO A 175 29.34 31.88 15.55
C PRO A 175 30.07 30.90 16.47
N GLY A 176 31.16 30.35 15.98
CA GLY A 176 31.99 29.39 16.72
C GLY A 176 31.47 27.95 16.72
N LEU A 177 30.29 27.64 16.07
CA LEU A 177 29.74 26.30 15.99
C LEU A 177 29.48 25.84 14.54
N ILE A 178 28.77 26.65 13.75
CA ILE A 178 28.44 26.29 12.37
C ILE A 178 28.38 27.53 11.48
N GLU A 179 29.00 27.47 10.31
CA GLU A 179 28.98 28.52 9.29
C GLU A 179 27.74 28.40 8.40
N LYS A 180 27.32 29.52 7.83
CA LYS A 180 26.23 29.53 6.84
C LYS A 180 26.54 28.61 5.65
N GLY A 181 25.55 27.90 5.19
CA GLY A 181 25.67 26.93 4.10
C GLY A 181 26.03 25.50 4.56
N LYS A 182 26.24 25.31 5.87
CA LYS A 182 26.53 24.00 6.47
C LYS A 182 25.39 23.54 7.39
N LEU A 183 25.11 22.25 7.40
CA LEU A 183 24.07 21.64 8.24
C LEU A 183 24.67 21.17 9.57
N LEU A 184 24.06 21.51 10.69
CA LEU A 184 24.57 21.19 12.01
C LEU A 184 24.32 19.73 12.37
N THR A 185 25.37 19.07 12.80
CA THR A 185 25.36 17.80 13.52
C THR A 185 26.31 17.91 14.68
N LEU A 186 25.85 17.56 15.87
CA LEU A 186 26.65 17.62 17.09
C LEU A 186 27.15 16.24 17.48
N THR A 187 28.40 16.18 17.88
CA THR A 187 28.98 15.06 18.66
C THR A 187 28.48 15.12 20.11
N THR A 188 28.71 14.08 20.87
CA THR A 188 28.35 14.02 22.29
C THR A 188 28.96 15.16 23.08
N GLU A 189 30.25 15.47 22.84
CA GLU A 189 30.96 16.54 23.57
C GLU A 189 30.43 17.95 23.20
N GLU A 190 30.24 18.22 21.92
CA GLU A 190 29.64 19.49 21.46
C GLU A 190 28.20 19.66 22.01
N ALA A 191 27.40 18.60 22.00
CA ALA A 191 26.01 18.63 22.50
C ALA A 191 25.96 18.93 24.00
N LEU A 192 26.90 18.40 24.79
CA LEU A 192 27.07 18.73 26.22
C LEU A 192 27.52 20.15 26.44
N GLN A 193 28.58 20.59 25.71
CA GLN A 193 29.13 21.92 25.81
C GLN A 193 28.10 23.02 25.56
N HIS A 194 27.23 22.77 24.56
CA HIS A 194 26.17 23.71 24.18
C HIS A 194 24.85 23.49 24.95
N LYS A 195 24.84 22.65 25.97
CA LYS A 195 23.65 22.30 26.80
C LYS A 195 22.43 21.80 26.00
N PHE A 196 22.71 21.18 24.85
CA PHE A 196 21.69 20.56 24.04
C PHE A 196 21.30 19.17 24.54
N VAL A 197 22.24 18.48 25.19
CA VAL A 197 22.11 17.18 25.82
C VAL A 197 22.35 17.33 27.33
N ASP A 198 21.69 16.50 28.13
CA ASP A 198 21.74 16.60 29.59
C ASP A 198 22.94 15.86 30.19
N LEU A 199 23.26 14.65 29.69
CA LEU A 199 24.24 13.75 30.28
C LEU A 199 24.96 12.90 29.22
N ARG A 200 26.16 12.42 29.58
CA ARG A 200 26.88 11.37 28.85
C ARG A 200 26.86 10.08 29.66
N ALA A 201 26.45 8.99 29.01
CA ALA A 201 26.55 7.64 29.59
C ALA A 201 26.69 6.61 28.47
N ASN A 202 27.58 5.63 28.64
CA ASN A 202 27.85 4.62 27.62
C ASN A 202 26.90 3.41 27.71
N THR A 203 26.20 3.24 28.83
CA THR A 203 25.19 2.19 29.04
C THR A 203 23.90 2.77 29.57
N LEU A 204 22.80 2.07 29.30
CA LEU A 204 21.49 2.45 29.79
C LEU A 204 21.44 2.47 31.32
N GLU A 205 22.08 1.50 31.96
CA GLU A 205 22.14 1.38 33.40
C GLU A 205 22.83 2.61 34.02
N SER A 206 24.00 3.01 33.48
CA SER A 206 24.71 4.21 33.93
C SER A 206 23.90 5.49 33.67
N ALA A 207 23.14 5.55 32.56
CA ALA A 207 22.26 6.68 32.27
C ALA A 207 21.15 6.82 33.32
N LEU A 208 20.50 5.70 33.67
CA LEU A 208 19.43 5.68 34.66
C LEU A 208 19.95 6.03 36.08
N GLU A 209 21.10 5.49 36.46
CA GLU A 209 21.73 5.77 37.72
C GLU A 209 22.07 7.26 37.91
N GLN A 210 22.68 7.87 36.89
CA GLN A 210 22.98 9.32 36.85
C GLN A 210 21.71 10.18 36.91
N LEU A 211 20.59 9.67 36.40
CA LEU A 211 19.28 10.33 36.46
C LEU A 211 18.53 10.08 37.80
N GLY A 212 19.15 9.36 38.75
CA GLY A 212 18.61 9.07 40.07
C GLY A 212 17.64 7.88 40.08
N ILE A 213 17.62 7.05 39.03
CA ILE A 213 16.79 5.85 38.96
C ILE A 213 17.67 4.63 39.26
N VAL A 214 17.71 4.23 40.51
CA VAL A 214 18.60 3.17 41.01
C VAL A 214 17.89 1.81 40.97
N SER A 215 18.59 0.80 40.45
CA SER A 215 18.13 -0.61 40.38
C SER A 215 16.71 -0.78 39.82
N PRO A 216 16.37 -0.20 38.66
CA PRO A 216 15.03 -0.30 38.09
C PRO A 216 14.69 -1.72 37.62
N GLU A 217 13.39 -2.04 37.62
CA GLU A 217 12.85 -3.13 36.82
C GLU A 217 12.73 -2.65 35.38
N ILE A 218 13.60 -3.14 34.52
CA ILE A 218 13.60 -2.75 33.07
C ILE A 218 12.62 -3.64 32.33
N ARG A 219 11.60 -3.04 31.71
CA ARG A 219 10.65 -3.70 30.79
C ARG A 219 10.94 -3.29 29.36
N LYS A 220 11.54 -4.20 28.60
CA LYS A 220 11.80 -3.96 27.18
C LYS A 220 10.49 -4.11 26.40
N ALA A 221 10.07 -3.03 25.75
CA ALA A 221 8.94 -3.05 24.82
C ALA A 221 9.40 -3.51 23.42
N SER A 222 8.55 -4.23 22.75
CA SER A 222 8.75 -4.60 21.35
C SER A 222 7.46 -4.35 20.55
N PRO A 223 7.55 -4.06 19.25
CA PRO A 223 6.38 -3.99 18.41
C PRO A 223 5.59 -5.29 18.46
N ASN A 224 4.28 -5.20 18.63
CA ASN A 224 3.39 -6.34 18.59
C ASN A 224 3.14 -6.80 17.15
N TRP A 225 2.42 -7.93 16.98
CA TRP A 225 2.14 -8.47 15.66
C TRP A 225 1.32 -7.50 14.79
N ALA A 226 0.36 -6.77 15.38
CA ALA A 226 -0.49 -5.83 14.67
C ALA A 226 0.31 -4.61 14.17
N GLU A 227 1.19 -4.06 15.01
CA GLU A 227 2.10 -2.96 14.65
C GLU A 227 3.05 -3.39 13.52
N ASN A 228 3.56 -4.64 13.56
CA ASN A 228 4.38 -5.20 12.47
C ASN A 228 3.58 -5.36 11.16
N VAL A 229 2.33 -5.80 11.22
CA VAL A 229 1.44 -5.87 10.05
C VAL A 229 1.20 -4.48 9.47
N VAL A 230 0.93 -3.48 10.32
CA VAL A 230 0.75 -2.10 9.87
C VAL A 230 2.01 -1.58 9.18
N ARG A 231 3.19 -1.75 9.80
CA ARG A 231 4.49 -1.38 9.20
C ARG A 231 4.71 -2.06 7.84
N PHE A 232 4.36 -3.33 7.73
CA PHE A 232 4.43 -4.07 6.47
C PHE A 232 3.50 -3.48 5.42
N LEU A 233 2.21 -3.28 5.73
CA LEU A 233 1.20 -2.77 4.77
C LEU A 233 1.47 -1.34 4.31
N THR A 234 2.02 -0.49 5.18
CA THR A 234 2.33 0.91 4.88
C THR A 234 3.72 1.12 4.28
N HIS A 235 4.53 0.04 4.19
CA HIS A 235 5.84 0.11 3.54
C HIS A 235 5.68 0.51 2.07
N PRO A 236 6.44 1.50 1.55
CA PRO A 236 6.22 2.06 0.20
C PRO A 236 6.19 1.02 -0.93
N VAL A 237 7.05 -0.01 -0.85
CA VAL A 237 7.09 -1.09 -1.85
C VAL A 237 5.84 -1.97 -1.75
N ILE A 238 5.41 -2.32 -0.53
CA ILE A 238 4.22 -3.16 -0.31
C ILE A 238 2.95 -2.42 -0.70
N SER A 239 2.82 -1.14 -0.33
CA SER A 239 1.70 -0.29 -0.75
C SER A 239 1.59 -0.20 -2.28
N GLY A 240 2.72 -0.01 -2.98
CA GLY A 240 2.76 -0.03 -4.45
C GLY A 240 2.37 -1.38 -5.04
N LEU A 241 2.82 -2.47 -4.44
CA LEU A 241 2.46 -3.83 -4.85
C LEU A 241 0.97 -4.11 -4.63
N LEU A 242 0.42 -3.73 -3.47
CA LEU A 242 -1.02 -3.88 -3.18
C LEU A 242 -1.87 -3.11 -4.19
N MET A 243 -1.51 -1.86 -4.52
CA MET A 243 -2.19 -1.08 -5.57
C MET A 243 -2.11 -1.77 -6.92
N THR A 244 -0.94 -2.27 -7.30
CA THR A 244 -0.73 -2.99 -8.57
C THR A 244 -1.59 -4.25 -8.63
N ILE A 245 -1.58 -5.09 -7.58
CA ILE A 245 -2.40 -6.32 -7.52
C ILE A 245 -3.90 -5.98 -7.54
N ALA A 246 -4.31 -4.92 -6.83
CA ALA A 246 -5.70 -4.47 -6.85
C ALA A 246 -6.17 -4.12 -8.26
N MET A 247 -5.39 -3.32 -8.99
CA MET A 247 -5.70 -2.91 -10.35
C MET A 247 -5.66 -4.08 -11.34
N VAL A 248 -4.62 -4.94 -11.28
CA VAL A 248 -4.54 -6.15 -12.11
C VAL A 248 -5.74 -7.04 -11.89
N GLY A 249 -6.09 -7.30 -10.62
CA GLY A 249 -7.23 -8.15 -10.27
C GLY A 249 -8.54 -7.62 -10.84
N ILE A 250 -8.78 -6.30 -10.72
CA ILE A 250 -9.98 -5.65 -11.26
C ILE A 250 -9.99 -5.71 -12.80
N ILE A 251 -8.89 -5.38 -13.48
CA ILE A 251 -8.80 -5.39 -14.94
C ILE A 251 -9.03 -6.80 -15.50
N VAL A 252 -8.42 -7.81 -14.89
CA VAL A 252 -8.56 -9.21 -15.31
C VAL A 252 -10.00 -9.68 -15.11
N GLU A 253 -10.62 -9.37 -13.96
CA GLU A 253 -12.01 -9.74 -13.66
C GLU A 253 -13.01 -9.10 -14.64
N LEU A 254 -12.81 -7.84 -15.03
CA LEU A 254 -13.65 -7.17 -16.02
C LEU A 254 -13.56 -7.80 -17.41
N ARG A 255 -12.45 -8.49 -17.72
CA ARG A 255 -12.24 -9.17 -19.00
C ARG A 255 -12.65 -10.65 -18.99
N THR A 256 -12.74 -11.26 -17.81
CA THR A 256 -13.15 -12.64 -17.61
C THR A 256 -14.48 -12.65 -16.87
N PRO A 257 -15.62 -12.81 -17.57
CA PRO A 257 -16.93 -12.70 -16.93
C PRO A 257 -17.16 -13.83 -15.91
N GLY A 258 -17.35 -13.43 -14.64
CA GLY A 258 -17.62 -14.30 -13.51
C GLY A 258 -16.85 -13.83 -12.28
N PHE A 259 -17.51 -13.61 -11.14
CA PHE A 259 -16.85 -13.16 -9.91
C PHE A 259 -15.88 -14.25 -9.43
N GLY A 260 -14.62 -14.08 -9.77
CA GLY A 260 -13.60 -15.10 -9.62
C GLY A 260 -12.43 -14.69 -8.74
N VAL A 261 -11.39 -15.50 -8.77
CA VAL A 261 -10.17 -15.31 -7.96
C VAL A 261 -9.46 -13.98 -8.23
N PRO A 262 -9.32 -13.50 -9.50
CA PRO A 262 -8.64 -12.22 -9.75
C PRO A 262 -9.32 -11.03 -9.07
N GLY A 263 -10.64 -10.91 -9.18
CA GLY A 263 -11.41 -9.85 -8.55
C GLY A 263 -11.36 -9.92 -7.03
N GLY A 264 -11.46 -11.12 -6.46
CA GLY A 264 -11.33 -11.34 -5.02
C GLY A 264 -9.96 -10.91 -4.49
N LEU A 265 -8.87 -11.25 -5.18
CA LEU A 265 -7.52 -10.80 -4.84
C LEU A 265 -7.39 -9.27 -4.98
N GLY A 266 -7.98 -8.70 -6.02
CA GLY A 266 -7.97 -7.26 -6.25
C GLY A 266 -8.66 -6.48 -5.12
N ILE A 267 -9.87 -6.88 -4.76
CA ILE A 267 -10.64 -6.26 -3.66
C ILE A 267 -9.91 -6.44 -2.32
N THR A 268 -9.40 -7.64 -2.03
CA THR A 268 -8.66 -7.90 -0.80
C THR A 268 -7.41 -7.02 -0.69
N SER A 269 -6.64 -6.88 -1.78
CA SER A 269 -5.46 -6.02 -1.81
C SER A 269 -5.81 -4.55 -1.58
N LEU A 270 -6.90 -4.06 -2.19
CA LEU A 270 -7.38 -2.70 -1.98
C LEU A 270 -7.85 -2.47 -0.54
N ALA A 271 -8.57 -3.43 0.03
CA ALA A 271 -9.02 -3.38 1.42
C ALA A 271 -7.83 -3.34 2.39
N LEU A 272 -6.80 -4.18 2.17
CA LEU A 272 -5.57 -4.19 2.97
C LEU A 272 -4.80 -2.87 2.83
N PHE A 273 -4.74 -2.28 1.63
CA PHE A 273 -4.14 -0.97 1.41
C PHE A 273 -4.83 0.11 2.25
N PHE A 274 -6.14 0.29 2.09
CA PHE A 274 -6.89 1.31 2.84
C PHE A 274 -6.87 1.04 4.35
N TRP A 275 -6.99 -0.21 4.78
CA TRP A 275 -6.95 -0.57 6.20
C TRP A 275 -5.60 -0.22 6.83
N GLY A 276 -4.48 -0.55 6.18
CA GLY A 276 -3.15 -0.19 6.67
C GLY A 276 -2.95 1.33 6.79
N HIS A 277 -3.38 2.09 5.78
CA HIS A 277 -3.24 3.55 5.77
C HIS A 277 -4.22 4.25 6.73
N TRP A 278 -5.40 3.67 6.96
CA TRP A 278 -6.35 4.16 7.96
C TRP A 278 -5.83 4.00 9.39
N LEU A 279 -5.21 2.88 9.71
CA LEU A 279 -4.64 2.61 11.04
C LEU A 279 -3.53 3.61 11.44
N VAL A 280 -2.83 4.16 10.48
CA VAL A 280 -1.78 5.20 10.71
C VAL A 280 -2.29 6.62 10.44
N GLN A 281 -3.59 6.81 10.32
CA GLN A 281 -4.25 8.11 10.11
C GLN A 281 -3.80 8.85 8.82
N LEU A 282 -3.33 8.12 7.82
CA LEU A 282 -3.08 8.66 6.49
C LEU A 282 -4.33 8.67 5.62
N ALA A 283 -5.21 7.68 5.78
CA ALA A 283 -6.51 7.62 5.13
C ALA A 283 -7.61 7.82 6.17
N GLY A 284 -8.56 8.70 5.87
CA GLY A 284 -9.79 8.87 6.62
C GLY A 284 -10.97 8.15 5.97
N TRP A 285 -12.16 8.39 6.47
CA TRP A 285 -13.39 7.90 5.85
C TRP A 285 -13.64 8.54 4.49
N GLU A 286 -13.16 9.78 4.28
CA GLU A 286 -13.31 10.57 3.07
C GLU A 286 -12.64 9.86 1.88
N GLU A 287 -11.40 9.42 2.03
CA GLU A 287 -10.64 8.71 0.99
C GLU A 287 -11.27 7.36 0.67
N VAL A 288 -11.74 6.63 1.69
CA VAL A 288 -12.43 5.37 1.51
C VAL A 288 -13.74 5.58 0.73
N LEU A 289 -14.52 6.60 1.09
CA LEU A 289 -15.78 6.91 0.40
C LEU A 289 -15.54 7.35 -1.05
N ILE A 290 -14.54 8.17 -1.32
CA ILE A 290 -14.14 8.56 -2.68
C ILE A 290 -13.74 7.31 -3.49
N GLY A 291 -12.97 6.41 -2.90
CA GLY A 291 -12.57 5.15 -3.54
C GLY A 291 -13.76 4.24 -3.85
N VAL A 292 -14.68 4.06 -2.91
CA VAL A 292 -15.91 3.28 -3.10
C VAL A 292 -16.79 3.92 -4.17
N ALA A 293 -16.97 5.25 -4.15
CA ALA A 293 -17.73 5.97 -5.17
C ALA A 293 -17.10 5.80 -6.56
N GLY A 294 -15.76 5.85 -6.65
CA GLY A 294 -15.03 5.60 -7.89
C GLY A 294 -15.27 4.18 -8.44
N ILE A 295 -15.24 3.16 -7.58
CA ILE A 295 -15.55 1.78 -7.96
C ILE A 295 -17.01 1.67 -8.41
N ALA A 296 -17.95 2.29 -7.70
CA ALA A 296 -19.38 2.28 -8.07
C ALA A 296 -19.60 2.93 -9.44
N LEU A 297 -18.94 4.05 -9.74
CA LEU A 297 -19.00 4.69 -11.06
C LEU A 297 -18.43 3.80 -12.17
N LEU A 298 -17.32 3.09 -11.92
CA LEU A 298 -16.78 2.14 -12.89
C LEU A 298 -17.72 0.95 -13.12
N LEU A 299 -18.33 0.42 -12.07
CA LEU A 299 -19.30 -0.66 -12.20
C LEU A 299 -20.55 -0.19 -12.97
N LEU A 300 -21.03 1.03 -12.70
CA LEU A 300 -22.15 1.63 -13.44
C LEU A 300 -21.82 1.72 -14.93
N GLU A 301 -20.62 2.19 -15.29
CA GLU A 301 -20.15 2.31 -16.67
C GLU A 301 -20.11 0.94 -17.37
N VAL A 302 -19.53 -0.06 -16.70
CA VAL A 302 -19.32 -1.39 -17.30
C VAL A 302 -20.61 -2.19 -17.41
N LEU A 303 -21.50 -2.09 -16.41
CA LEU A 303 -22.70 -2.96 -16.30
C LEU A 303 -23.97 -2.31 -16.88
N VAL A 304 -24.06 -0.98 -16.88
CA VAL A 304 -25.32 -0.27 -17.20
C VAL A 304 -25.20 0.61 -18.44
N ILE A 305 -24.05 1.31 -18.62
CA ILE A 305 -23.86 2.25 -19.71
C ILE A 305 -23.05 1.56 -20.82
N PRO A 306 -23.63 1.34 -22.03
CA PRO A 306 -22.87 0.73 -23.12
C PRO A 306 -21.87 1.72 -23.71
N GLY A 307 -20.56 1.43 -23.53
CA GLY A 307 -19.46 2.27 -24.00
C GLY A 307 -18.67 2.89 -22.84
N PHE A 308 -17.44 3.35 -23.11
CA PHE A 308 -16.61 4.02 -22.08
C PHE A 308 -16.85 5.53 -22.15
N GLY A 309 -17.55 6.09 -21.17
CA GLY A 309 -17.96 7.48 -21.15
C GLY A 309 -17.55 8.25 -19.88
N VAL A 310 -18.36 9.23 -19.51
CA VAL A 310 -18.05 10.17 -18.42
C VAL A 310 -17.98 9.49 -17.06
N ALA A 311 -18.87 8.52 -16.79
CA ALA A 311 -18.88 7.81 -15.50
C ALA A 311 -17.61 6.99 -15.29
N GLY A 312 -17.11 6.32 -16.33
CA GLY A 312 -15.86 5.57 -16.28
C GLY A 312 -14.66 6.48 -16.00
N LEU A 313 -14.57 7.62 -16.71
CA LEU A 313 -13.49 8.59 -16.50
C LEU A 313 -13.50 9.17 -15.08
N LEU A 314 -14.69 9.57 -14.60
CA LEU A 314 -14.87 10.07 -13.22
C LEU A 314 -14.55 8.99 -12.18
N GLY A 315 -14.92 7.73 -12.46
CA GLY A 315 -14.61 6.61 -11.59
C GLY A 315 -13.10 6.38 -11.44
N ILE A 316 -12.35 6.39 -12.55
CA ILE A 316 -10.89 6.29 -12.52
C ILE A 316 -10.29 7.49 -11.77
N ALA A 317 -10.72 8.71 -12.07
CA ALA A 317 -10.22 9.91 -11.40
C ALA A 317 -10.47 9.87 -9.88
N ALA A 318 -11.64 9.40 -9.45
CA ALA A 318 -11.98 9.24 -8.03
C ALA A 318 -11.09 8.18 -7.35
N ILE A 319 -10.86 7.03 -7.98
CA ILE A 319 -9.97 5.99 -7.43
C ILE A 319 -8.53 6.53 -7.31
N VAL A 320 -8.02 7.19 -8.36
CA VAL A 320 -6.68 7.78 -8.33
C VAL A 320 -6.58 8.82 -7.23
N ALA A 321 -7.58 9.70 -7.09
CA ALA A 321 -7.61 10.70 -6.02
C ALA A 321 -7.63 10.04 -4.63
N ALA A 322 -8.45 9.02 -4.41
CA ALA A 322 -8.51 8.28 -3.15
C ALA A 322 -7.15 7.66 -2.78
N LEU A 323 -6.49 7.01 -3.74
CA LEU A 323 -5.18 6.38 -3.54
C LEU A 323 -4.09 7.42 -3.26
N VAL A 324 -4.07 8.54 -4.00
CA VAL A 324 -3.09 9.62 -3.78
C VAL A 324 -3.28 10.26 -2.41
N LEU A 325 -4.51 10.61 -2.05
CA LEU A 325 -4.82 11.22 -0.76
C LEU A 325 -4.47 10.28 0.40
N SER A 326 -4.76 8.98 0.27
CA SER A 326 -4.41 7.97 1.29
C SER A 326 -2.90 7.76 1.48
N LEU A 327 -2.06 8.17 0.54
CA LEU A 327 -0.60 8.08 0.67
C LEU A 327 0.01 9.30 1.37
N VAL A 328 -0.71 10.41 1.43
CA VAL A 328 -0.13 11.70 1.82
C VAL A 328 -0.60 12.16 3.21
N GLY A 329 -1.85 11.87 3.58
CA GLY A 329 -2.42 12.29 4.87
C GLY A 329 -2.69 13.79 4.99
N PRO A 330 -3.25 14.28 6.09
CA PRO A 330 -3.58 15.69 6.28
C PRO A 330 -2.32 16.57 6.50
N GLY A 331 -2.30 17.79 5.94
CA GLY A 331 -1.25 18.78 6.19
C GLY A 331 -0.05 18.77 5.22
N PHE A 332 -0.17 18.20 4.06
CA PHE A 332 0.90 17.99 3.08
C PHE A 332 1.18 19.17 2.14
N THR A 333 2.38 19.15 1.56
CA THR A 333 2.81 20.08 0.51
C THR A 333 2.54 19.51 -0.88
N THR A 334 2.47 20.39 -1.90
CA THR A 334 2.33 19.99 -3.32
C THR A 334 3.38 18.99 -3.78
N THR A 335 4.59 19.06 -3.24
CA THR A 335 5.69 18.14 -3.58
C THR A 335 5.39 16.70 -3.14
N PHE A 336 4.85 16.50 -1.94
CA PHE A 336 4.45 15.18 -1.47
C PHE A 336 3.26 14.62 -2.27
N MET A 337 2.31 15.49 -2.67
CA MET A 337 1.21 15.08 -3.57
C MET A 337 1.73 14.59 -4.92
N LEU A 338 2.68 15.32 -5.53
CA LEU A 338 3.25 14.92 -6.81
C LEU A 338 4.01 13.58 -6.70
N ALA A 339 4.77 13.39 -5.62
CA ALA A 339 5.46 12.11 -5.37
C ALA A 339 4.47 10.95 -5.16
N ALA A 340 3.38 11.17 -4.42
CA ALA A 340 2.33 10.17 -4.24
C ALA A 340 1.61 9.86 -5.57
N ALA A 341 1.25 10.90 -6.34
CA ALA A 341 0.66 10.75 -7.66
C ALA A 341 1.58 9.97 -8.60
N GLY A 342 2.88 10.26 -8.60
CA GLY A 342 3.88 9.50 -9.37
C GLY A 342 3.91 8.00 -9.02
N ARG A 343 3.81 7.64 -7.73
CA ARG A 343 3.74 6.24 -7.29
C ARG A 343 2.46 5.56 -7.75
N VAL A 344 1.32 6.24 -7.65
CA VAL A 344 0.04 5.70 -8.13
C VAL A 344 0.09 5.48 -9.64
N VAL A 345 0.57 6.48 -10.41
CA VAL A 345 0.74 6.36 -11.88
C VAL A 345 1.68 5.21 -12.24
N LEU A 346 2.81 5.07 -11.54
CA LEU A 346 3.74 3.95 -11.76
C LEU A 346 3.06 2.60 -11.49
N SER A 347 2.29 2.48 -10.39
CA SER A 347 1.52 1.27 -10.09
C SER A 347 0.45 0.98 -11.14
N MET A 348 -0.21 2.02 -11.69
CA MET A 348 -1.18 1.88 -12.79
C MET A 348 -0.50 1.39 -14.07
N LEU A 349 0.64 1.96 -14.43
CA LEU A 349 1.40 1.53 -15.62
C LEU A 349 1.89 0.08 -15.45
N ALA A 350 2.43 -0.26 -14.28
CA ALA A 350 2.81 -1.63 -13.96
C ALA A 350 1.61 -2.58 -14.05
N ALA A 351 0.47 -2.21 -13.49
CA ALA A 351 -0.75 -3.00 -13.55
C ALA A 351 -1.24 -3.19 -14.98
N LEU A 352 -1.21 -2.14 -15.81
CA LEU A 352 -1.59 -2.22 -17.22
C LEU A 352 -0.68 -3.20 -17.98
N VAL A 353 0.63 -3.07 -17.84
CA VAL A 353 1.60 -3.95 -18.50
C VAL A 353 1.43 -5.40 -18.06
N ILE A 354 1.33 -5.63 -16.73
CA ILE A 354 1.13 -6.96 -16.16
C ILE A 354 -0.19 -7.56 -16.67
N SER A 355 -1.28 -6.77 -16.67
CA SER A 355 -2.59 -7.22 -17.16
C SER A 355 -2.55 -7.60 -18.63
N LEU A 356 -1.89 -6.81 -19.49
CA LEU A 356 -1.73 -7.12 -20.92
C LEU A 356 -0.93 -8.42 -21.11
N ILE A 357 0.14 -8.61 -20.36
CA ILE A 357 0.95 -9.83 -20.39
C ILE A 357 0.10 -11.01 -19.90
N LEU A 358 -0.60 -10.85 -18.79
CA LEU A 358 -1.42 -11.92 -18.19
C LEU A 358 -2.56 -12.33 -19.13
N LEU A 359 -3.30 -11.37 -19.69
CA LEU A 359 -4.37 -11.63 -20.66
C LEU A 359 -3.87 -12.31 -21.92
N ARG A 360 -2.68 -11.96 -22.42
CA ARG A 360 -2.05 -12.61 -23.58
C ARG A 360 -1.68 -14.06 -23.30
N TYR A 361 -1.16 -14.35 -22.10
CA TYR A 361 -0.68 -15.70 -21.72
C TYR A 361 -1.69 -16.53 -20.96
N LEU A 362 -2.79 -15.93 -20.45
CA LEU A 362 -3.86 -16.62 -19.71
C LEU A 362 -4.38 -17.88 -20.39
N PRO A 363 -4.63 -17.89 -21.73
CA PRO A 363 -5.09 -19.09 -22.45
C PRO A 363 -4.10 -20.26 -22.41
N ARG A 364 -2.80 -19.97 -22.19
CA ARG A 364 -1.73 -20.98 -22.17
C ARG A 364 -1.52 -21.59 -20.78
N LEU A 365 -2.05 -20.95 -19.74
CA LEU A 365 -1.92 -21.43 -18.37
C LEU A 365 -2.95 -22.52 -18.05
N PRO A 366 -2.58 -23.57 -17.28
CA PRO A 366 -3.49 -24.70 -17.02
C PRO A 366 -4.78 -24.29 -16.28
N PHE A 367 -4.75 -23.29 -15.43
CA PHE A 367 -5.92 -22.71 -14.77
C PHE A 367 -6.63 -21.66 -15.64
N GLY A 368 -5.93 -20.99 -16.56
CA GLY A 368 -6.49 -20.01 -17.48
C GLY A 368 -7.44 -20.62 -18.49
N ARG A 369 -7.22 -21.88 -18.89
CA ARG A 369 -8.13 -22.61 -19.77
C ARG A 369 -9.53 -22.84 -19.15
N ARG A 370 -9.65 -22.86 -17.83
CA ARG A 370 -10.93 -22.96 -17.12
C ARG A 370 -11.66 -21.63 -17.02
N LEU A 371 -10.95 -20.50 -17.16
CA LEU A 371 -11.50 -19.15 -17.08
C LEU A 371 -11.97 -18.63 -18.45
N ILE A 372 -11.50 -19.23 -19.55
CA ILE A 372 -11.92 -18.86 -20.90
C ILE A 372 -12.92 -19.93 -21.35
N LEU A 373 -14.14 -19.51 -21.67
CA LEU A 373 -15.14 -20.38 -22.29
C LEU A 373 -14.63 -20.79 -23.68
N HIS A 374 -13.87 -21.88 -23.75
CA HIS A 374 -13.60 -22.57 -25.01
C HIS A 374 -14.83 -23.43 -25.37
N ARG A 375 -15.95 -22.79 -25.63
CA ARG A 375 -16.99 -23.41 -26.48
C ARG A 375 -16.69 -22.97 -27.91
N GLY A 376 -15.72 -23.59 -28.54
CA GLY A 376 -15.78 -23.80 -29.96
C GLY A 376 -17.04 -24.61 -30.22
N LEU A 377 -17.90 -24.14 -31.12
CA LEU A 377 -18.99 -24.93 -31.65
C LEU A 377 -18.33 -26.03 -32.49
N ASP A 378 -17.86 -27.10 -31.86
CA ASP A 378 -17.22 -28.21 -32.55
C ASP A 378 -18.32 -29.02 -33.26
N ALA A 379 -18.14 -29.24 -34.56
CA ALA A 379 -19.03 -30.02 -35.39
C ALA A 379 -19.29 -31.45 -34.81
N VAL A 380 -18.33 -31.98 -34.04
CA VAL A 380 -18.43 -33.29 -33.35
C VAL A 380 -19.46 -33.27 -32.22
N GLU A 381 -19.82 -32.11 -31.64
CA GLU A 381 -20.85 -31.98 -30.60
C GLU A 381 -22.24 -31.65 -31.13
N GLY A 382 -22.49 -31.81 -32.44
CA GLY A 382 -23.80 -31.60 -33.05
C GLY A 382 -24.14 -30.17 -33.43
N TRP A 383 -23.15 -29.25 -33.42
CA TRP A 383 -23.30 -27.85 -33.82
C TRP A 383 -22.93 -27.61 -35.30
N ALA A 384 -22.98 -28.67 -36.14
CA ALA A 384 -22.85 -28.51 -37.57
C ALA A 384 -24.14 -27.92 -38.13
N SER A 385 -24.07 -26.82 -38.84
CA SER A 385 -25.22 -26.18 -39.53
C SER A 385 -25.66 -26.92 -40.79
N ALA A 386 -24.98 -28.02 -41.16
CA ALA A 386 -25.34 -28.90 -42.24
C ALA A 386 -25.17 -30.37 -41.79
N PRO A 387 -26.10 -31.25 -42.10
CA PRO A 387 -25.87 -32.69 -41.96
C PRO A 387 -24.68 -33.11 -42.86
N GLU A 388 -23.78 -33.98 -42.35
CA GLU A 388 -22.71 -34.59 -43.17
C GLU A 388 -23.22 -35.22 -44.46
N SER A 389 -24.49 -35.57 -44.42
CA SER A 389 -25.23 -36.12 -45.59
C SER A 389 -25.23 -35.18 -46.80
N ASP A 390 -25.16 -33.86 -46.64
CA ASP A 390 -25.29 -32.91 -47.73
C ASP A 390 -23.98 -32.67 -48.43
N ALA A 391 -22.83 -32.90 -47.81
CA ALA A 391 -21.52 -32.86 -48.47
C ALA A 391 -21.35 -33.91 -49.56
N LYS A 392 -22.16 -35.00 -49.52
CA LYS A 392 -22.18 -36.05 -50.53
C LYS A 392 -22.64 -35.58 -51.90
N TRP A 393 -23.33 -34.42 -51.98
CA TRP A 393 -23.82 -33.86 -53.22
C TRP A 393 -22.78 -33.09 -54.02
N LEU A 394 -21.66 -32.68 -53.40
CA LEU A 394 -20.64 -31.87 -54.04
C LEU A 394 -20.10 -32.52 -55.32
N GLY A 395 -20.10 -31.79 -56.44
CA GLY A 395 -19.63 -32.26 -57.75
C GLY A 395 -20.60 -33.15 -58.52
N LYS A 396 -21.74 -33.60 -57.89
CA LYS A 396 -22.76 -34.42 -58.57
C LYS A 396 -23.56 -33.58 -59.56
N THR A 397 -24.11 -34.25 -60.57
CA THR A 397 -25.00 -33.73 -61.59
C THR A 397 -26.42 -34.21 -61.40
N GLY A 398 -27.38 -33.43 -61.80
CA GLY A 398 -28.79 -33.72 -61.70
C GLY A 398 -29.64 -32.90 -62.66
N LEU A 399 -30.95 -32.99 -62.57
CA LEU A 399 -31.91 -32.24 -63.35
C LEU A 399 -32.70 -31.29 -62.45
N ALA A 400 -32.86 -30.03 -62.85
CA ALA A 400 -33.75 -29.10 -62.19
C ALA A 400 -35.20 -29.57 -62.31
N SER A 401 -35.80 -29.98 -61.23
CA SER A 401 -37.22 -30.44 -61.18
C SER A 401 -38.21 -29.26 -61.17
N SER A 402 -37.77 -28.09 -60.75
CA SER A 402 -38.52 -26.82 -60.78
C SER A 402 -37.62 -25.68 -61.31
N PRO A 403 -38.18 -24.57 -61.81
CA PRO A 403 -37.37 -23.40 -62.12
C PRO A 403 -36.61 -22.90 -60.89
N LEU A 404 -35.32 -22.60 -61.02
CA LEU A 404 -34.46 -22.07 -59.94
C LEU A 404 -34.37 -20.52 -60.07
N ARG A 405 -35.02 -19.77 -59.10
CA ARG A 405 -35.11 -18.28 -59.07
C ARG A 405 -34.90 -17.72 -57.65
N PRO A 406 -33.80 -17.71 -57.04
CA PRO A 406 -32.63 -18.57 -57.22
C PRO A 406 -32.80 -19.95 -56.61
N ALA A 407 -33.81 -20.18 -55.75
CA ALA A 407 -34.08 -21.45 -55.07
C ALA A 407 -35.12 -22.29 -55.82
N GLY A 408 -34.99 -23.60 -55.74
CA GLY A 408 -35.91 -24.56 -56.27
C GLY A 408 -35.51 -25.99 -55.93
N ILE A 409 -36.10 -26.98 -56.60
CA ILE A 409 -35.87 -28.42 -56.34
C ILE A 409 -35.15 -29.03 -57.54
N ALA A 410 -34.16 -29.84 -57.29
CA ALA A 410 -33.47 -30.64 -58.29
C ALA A 410 -33.50 -32.12 -57.92
N ASP A 411 -33.48 -32.98 -58.91
CA ASP A 411 -33.28 -34.42 -58.75
C ASP A 411 -31.80 -34.72 -58.98
N ILE A 412 -31.12 -35.17 -57.94
CA ILE A 412 -29.70 -35.55 -57.96
C ILE A 412 -29.59 -37.00 -57.53
N ASP A 413 -29.15 -37.86 -58.43
CA ASP A 413 -29.06 -39.32 -58.20
C ASP A 413 -30.40 -39.95 -57.73
N GLY A 414 -31.55 -39.51 -58.28
CA GLY A 414 -32.86 -40.01 -57.91
C GLY A 414 -33.43 -39.51 -56.54
N THR A 415 -32.72 -38.50 -55.97
CA THR A 415 -33.16 -37.87 -54.72
C THR A 415 -33.52 -36.41 -54.95
N ARG A 416 -34.71 -36.01 -54.49
CA ARG A 416 -35.10 -34.58 -54.52
C ARG A 416 -34.37 -33.80 -53.48
N VAL A 417 -33.65 -32.78 -53.90
CA VAL A 417 -32.82 -31.91 -53.08
C VAL A 417 -33.22 -30.46 -53.32
N ASP A 418 -33.36 -29.69 -52.22
CA ASP A 418 -33.51 -28.25 -52.32
C ASP A 418 -32.20 -27.61 -52.73
N VAL A 419 -32.17 -26.86 -53.86
CA VAL A 419 -30.99 -26.30 -54.45
C VAL A 419 -31.15 -24.80 -54.70
N VAL A 420 -30.03 -24.08 -54.78
CA VAL A 420 -29.99 -22.66 -55.09
C VAL A 420 -29.02 -22.43 -56.26
N SER A 421 -29.46 -21.73 -57.29
CA SER A 421 -28.58 -21.36 -58.42
C SER A 421 -27.53 -20.31 -58.00
N ASP A 422 -26.34 -20.37 -58.58
CA ASP A 422 -25.22 -19.43 -58.35
C ASP A 422 -25.40 -18.15 -59.16
N GLY A 423 -26.54 -17.45 -58.96
CA GLY A 423 -26.85 -16.15 -59.59
C GLY A 423 -27.46 -16.23 -60.99
N GLU A 424 -27.65 -17.39 -61.55
CA GLU A 424 -28.27 -17.58 -62.87
C GLU A 424 -29.69 -18.17 -62.74
N HIS A 425 -30.53 -17.89 -63.75
CA HIS A 425 -31.83 -18.50 -63.87
C HIS A 425 -31.72 -19.85 -64.61
N ILE A 426 -32.26 -20.92 -64.02
CA ILE A 426 -32.23 -22.27 -64.58
C ILE A 426 -33.66 -22.74 -64.69
N ASP A 427 -34.07 -23.11 -65.92
CA ASP A 427 -35.41 -23.61 -66.16
C ASP A 427 -35.59 -25.10 -65.74
N ALA A 428 -36.83 -25.51 -65.51
CA ALA A 428 -37.12 -26.91 -65.19
C ALA A 428 -36.73 -27.84 -66.35
N GLY A 429 -36.05 -28.92 -66.05
CA GLY A 429 -35.56 -29.90 -67.02
C GLY A 429 -34.12 -29.69 -67.47
N GLU A 430 -33.45 -28.60 -67.04
CA GLU A 430 -32.05 -28.34 -67.39
C GLU A 430 -31.10 -29.14 -66.48
N MET A 431 -29.94 -29.50 -67.06
CA MET A 431 -28.87 -30.20 -66.36
C MET A 431 -28.09 -29.25 -65.46
N ILE A 432 -27.91 -29.66 -64.23
CA ILE A 432 -27.18 -28.87 -63.22
C ILE A 432 -26.04 -29.67 -62.62
N ARG A 433 -25.05 -28.96 -62.11
CA ARG A 433 -23.96 -29.54 -61.30
C ARG A 433 -23.87 -28.80 -59.93
N VAL A 434 -23.73 -29.56 -58.86
CA VAL A 434 -23.45 -28.99 -57.53
C VAL A 434 -22.03 -28.46 -57.47
N THR A 435 -21.90 -27.15 -57.31
CA THR A 435 -20.59 -26.45 -57.26
C THR A 435 -20.11 -26.26 -55.85
N ARG A 436 -21.03 -26.08 -54.86
CA ARG A 436 -20.71 -25.79 -53.49
C ARG A 436 -21.86 -26.24 -52.58
N VAL A 437 -21.50 -26.64 -51.36
CA VAL A 437 -22.45 -26.89 -50.25
C VAL A 437 -22.09 -26.03 -49.08
N ASP A 438 -22.91 -25.02 -48.79
CA ASP A 438 -22.71 -24.05 -47.71
C ASP A 438 -23.78 -24.26 -46.61
N GLY A 439 -23.44 -24.95 -45.55
CA GLY A 439 -24.40 -25.30 -44.55
C GLY A 439 -25.50 -26.22 -45.15
N ASN A 440 -26.76 -25.83 -45.01
CA ASN A 440 -27.90 -26.53 -45.63
C ASN A 440 -28.25 -26.04 -47.03
N ARG A 441 -27.38 -25.25 -47.71
CA ARG A 441 -27.59 -24.74 -49.07
C ARG A 441 -26.73 -25.51 -50.01
N VAL A 442 -27.37 -26.26 -50.91
CA VAL A 442 -26.71 -26.90 -52.06
C VAL A 442 -26.77 -25.97 -53.24
N VAL A 443 -25.60 -25.42 -53.61
CA VAL A 443 -25.45 -24.41 -54.71
C VAL A 443 -25.15 -25.15 -55.98
N VAL A 444 -25.95 -24.84 -57.02
CA VAL A 444 -25.88 -25.48 -58.33
C VAL A 444 -25.65 -24.48 -59.45
N ARG A 445 -25.04 -24.93 -60.54
CA ARG A 445 -24.86 -24.16 -61.75
C ARG A 445 -25.34 -24.99 -62.95
N HIS A 446 -25.87 -24.30 -63.98
CA HIS A 446 -26.28 -24.93 -65.22
C HIS A 446 -25.07 -25.55 -65.95
N ILE A 447 -25.24 -26.76 -66.51
CA ILE A 447 -24.26 -27.37 -67.40
C ILE A 447 -24.71 -27.08 -68.83
N SER A 448 -24.13 -26.06 -69.45
CA SER A 448 -24.25 -25.86 -70.92
C SER A 448 -23.47 -26.95 -71.60
N ASP A 449 -24.11 -27.73 -72.46
CA ASP A 449 -23.42 -28.63 -73.38
C ASP A 449 -22.58 -27.77 -74.37
N THR A 450 -21.36 -27.47 -74.01
CA THR A 450 -20.35 -26.94 -74.90
C THR A 450 -19.71 -28.13 -75.59
N HIS A 451 -20.47 -28.78 -76.46
CA HIS A 451 -19.95 -29.58 -77.56
C HIS A 451 -20.43 -28.89 -78.79
N ASN A 452 -19.62 -27.97 -79.34
CA ASN A 452 -19.30 -27.72 -80.75
C ASN A 452 -18.68 -26.35 -80.95
N GLN A 453 -17.40 -26.28 -81.18
CA GLN A 453 -16.80 -25.74 -82.40
C GLN A 453 -15.29 -25.58 -82.15
N GLU A 454 -14.58 -26.42 -83.00
CA GLU A 454 -13.20 -26.30 -83.52
C GLU A 454 -12.04 -25.96 -82.59
#